data_691868641b7310deeb777ed14f42641f
#
_entry.id   691868641b7310deeb777ed14f42641f
#
_cell.length_a   1.000
_cell.length_b   1.000
_cell.length_c   1.000
_cell.angle_alpha   90.00
_cell.angle_beta   90.00
_cell.angle_gamma   90.00
#
_symmetry.space_group_name_H-M   'P 1'
#
loop_
_entity.id
_entity.type
_entity.pdbx_description
1 polymer ?
#
loop_
_entity_poly.entity_id
_entity_poly.type
_entity_poly.pdbx_seq_one_letter_code
_entity_poly.pdbx_strand_id
1 'polypeptide(L)'
;MQLDDDGRLALAQTLYKKTGELVDTKNPDSLRGHADAKYKELYEQTGARSFDVRIGDEIVGTYSIRFSKPKDSESRKVLEVEDYYDLAAFVTELDDDLFRKYAETELAAFADWYLFETGEVPDGCKLVEVVTPAVGKEYIGGALKVNTQAVIDAMRGQLSQGIAGLLEAANE
;
A
#
# COMPACT_ATOMS: atom_id res chain seq x y z
N MET A 1 -12.35 -20.99 -36.88
CA MET A 1 -13.45 -21.23 -35.91
C MET A 1 -14.02 -19.87 -35.52
N GLN A 2 -15.33 -19.68 -35.72
CA GLN A 2 -15.98 -18.41 -35.33
C GLN A 2 -16.56 -18.63 -33.93
N LEU A 3 -16.13 -17.83 -32.96
CA LEU A 3 -16.64 -17.92 -31.59
C LEU A 3 -18.02 -17.24 -31.51
N ASP A 4 -18.97 -17.88 -30.85
CA ASP A 4 -20.20 -17.27 -30.39
C ASP A 4 -19.95 -16.29 -29.22
N ASP A 5 -20.98 -15.63 -28.73
CA ASP A 5 -20.84 -14.62 -27.69
C ASP A 5 -20.37 -15.22 -26.36
N ASP A 6 -20.78 -16.43 -26.02
CA ASP A 6 -20.33 -17.14 -24.81
C ASP A 6 -18.85 -17.52 -24.92
N GLY A 7 -18.40 -17.99 -26.07
CA GLY A 7 -17.01 -18.29 -26.34
C GLY A 7 -16.12 -17.05 -26.31
N ARG A 8 -16.63 -15.92 -26.83
CA ARG A 8 -15.92 -14.61 -26.73
C ARG A 8 -15.81 -14.12 -25.30
N LEU A 9 -16.89 -14.28 -24.51
CA LEU A 9 -16.87 -13.90 -23.08
C LEU A 9 -15.88 -14.76 -22.30
N ALA A 10 -15.89 -16.07 -22.49
CA ALA A 10 -14.97 -17.00 -21.85
C ALA A 10 -13.51 -16.68 -22.19
N LEU A 11 -13.21 -16.38 -23.46
CA LEU A 11 -11.87 -15.96 -23.89
C LEU A 11 -11.46 -14.64 -23.23
N ALA A 12 -12.35 -13.63 -23.24
CA ALA A 12 -12.07 -12.34 -22.63
C ALA A 12 -11.80 -12.44 -21.12
N GLN A 13 -12.57 -13.27 -20.40
CA GLN A 13 -12.35 -13.51 -18.97
C GLN A 13 -11.03 -14.23 -18.70
N THR A 14 -10.68 -15.20 -19.54
CA THR A 14 -9.40 -15.91 -19.43
C THR A 14 -8.21 -14.97 -19.65
N LEU A 15 -8.28 -14.14 -20.70
CA LEU A 15 -7.29 -13.10 -20.98
C LEU A 15 -7.15 -12.12 -19.81
N TYR A 16 -8.27 -11.62 -19.29
CA TYR A 16 -8.27 -10.68 -18.16
C TYR A 16 -7.61 -11.28 -16.91
N LYS A 17 -7.96 -12.53 -16.58
CA LYS A 17 -7.38 -13.21 -15.40
C LYS A 17 -5.87 -13.41 -15.58
N LYS A 18 -5.44 -13.96 -16.71
CA LYS A 18 -4.04 -14.28 -16.99
C LYS A 18 -3.18 -13.03 -17.11
N THR A 19 -3.64 -12.02 -17.82
CA THR A 19 -2.89 -10.74 -17.94
C THR A 19 -2.88 -9.96 -16.62
N GLY A 20 -3.87 -10.13 -15.73
CA GLY A 20 -3.88 -9.55 -14.39
C GLY A 20 -2.70 -10.02 -13.54
N GLU A 21 -2.34 -11.29 -13.62
CA GLU A 21 -1.19 -11.88 -12.92
C GLU A 21 0.14 -11.27 -13.41
N LEU A 22 0.25 -11.01 -14.72
CA LEU A 22 1.45 -10.41 -15.33
C LEU A 22 1.66 -8.93 -14.95
N VAL A 23 0.62 -8.22 -14.55
CA VAL A 23 0.69 -6.80 -14.17
C VAL A 23 0.53 -6.57 -12.67
N ASP A 24 0.62 -7.61 -11.86
CA ASP A 24 0.55 -7.50 -10.40
C ASP A 24 1.72 -6.68 -9.86
N THR A 25 1.42 -5.57 -9.19
CA THR A 25 2.41 -4.67 -8.59
C THR A 25 3.07 -5.25 -7.34
N LYS A 26 2.50 -6.29 -6.75
CA LYS A 26 3.02 -6.93 -5.53
C LYS A 26 3.97 -8.07 -5.84
N ASN A 27 3.93 -8.59 -7.06
CA ASN A 27 4.81 -9.66 -7.49
C ASN A 27 6.03 -9.08 -8.22
N PRO A 28 7.25 -9.16 -7.64
CA PRO A 28 8.47 -8.64 -8.27
C PRO A 28 8.84 -9.36 -9.58
N ASP A 29 8.40 -10.61 -9.75
CA ASP A 29 8.66 -11.42 -10.94
C ASP A 29 7.63 -11.18 -12.07
N SER A 30 6.61 -10.35 -11.82
CA SER A 30 5.67 -9.92 -12.85
C SER A 30 6.32 -8.97 -13.86
N LEU A 31 5.74 -8.85 -15.06
CA LEU A 31 6.16 -7.84 -16.04
C LEU A 31 6.15 -6.43 -15.44
N ARG A 32 5.21 -6.17 -14.55
CA ARG A 32 5.14 -4.91 -13.81
C ARG A 32 6.29 -4.75 -12.84
N GLY A 33 6.63 -5.79 -12.07
CA GLY A 33 7.78 -5.78 -11.15
C GLY A 33 9.09 -5.54 -11.88
N HIS A 34 9.30 -6.24 -12.99
CA HIS A 34 10.48 -6.02 -13.85
C HIS A 34 10.54 -4.60 -14.41
N ALA A 35 9.41 -4.03 -14.85
CA ALA A 35 9.37 -2.65 -15.32
C ALA A 35 9.71 -1.67 -14.19
N ASP A 36 9.14 -1.86 -12.98
CA ASP A 36 9.41 -1.03 -11.81
C ASP A 36 10.90 -1.06 -11.44
N ALA A 37 11.54 -2.23 -11.45
CA ALA A 37 12.97 -2.40 -11.19
C ALA A 37 13.83 -1.68 -12.25
N LYS A 38 13.55 -1.91 -13.53
CA LYS A 38 14.23 -1.27 -14.66
C LYS A 38 14.19 0.25 -14.60
N TYR A 39 13.01 0.82 -14.41
CA TYR A 39 12.85 2.27 -14.41
C TYR A 39 13.34 2.93 -13.13
N LYS A 40 13.36 2.20 -12.00
CA LYS A 40 14.02 2.64 -10.77
C LYS A 40 15.53 2.77 -10.98
N GLU A 41 16.17 1.78 -11.59
CA GLU A 41 17.59 1.83 -11.93
C GLU A 41 17.92 2.99 -12.86
N LEU A 42 17.14 3.19 -13.93
CA LEU A 42 17.29 4.32 -14.84
C LEU A 42 17.14 5.68 -14.13
N TYR A 43 16.24 5.78 -13.17
CA TYR A 43 16.11 6.97 -12.33
C TYR A 43 17.36 7.21 -11.48
N GLU A 44 17.89 6.16 -10.85
CA GLU A 44 19.11 6.26 -10.03
C GLU A 44 20.32 6.72 -10.86
N GLN A 45 20.40 6.29 -12.12
CA GLN A 45 21.47 6.67 -13.04
C GLN A 45 21.31 8.09 -13.62
N THR A 46 20.10 8.51 -13.93
CA THR A 46 19.84 9.71 -14.74
C THR A 46 19.15 10.84 -14.00
N GLY A 47 18.49 10.56 -12.88
CA GLY A 47 17.61 11.49 -12.16
C GLY A 47 16.27 11.77 -12.88
N ALA A 48 16.03 11.17 -14.05
CA ALA A 48 14.81 11.38 -14.83
C ALA A 48 13.62 10.66 -14.17
N ARG A 49 12.49 11.34 -14.09
CA ARG A 49 11.26 10.80 -13.45
C ARG A 49 10.21 10.31 -14.43
N SER A 50 10.47 10.44 -15.72
CA SER A 50 9.54 10.05 -16.77
C SER A 50 10.31 9.45 -17.93
N PHE A 51 9.83 8.34 -18.46
CA PHE A 51 10.47 7.55 -19.49
C PHE A 51 9.46 7.16 -20.56
N ASP A 52 9.85 7.24 -21.83
CA ASP A 52 9.04 6.75 -22.92
C ASP A 52 9.02 5.22 -22.94
N VAL A 53 7.84 4.66 -23.12
CA VAL A 53 7.64 3.23 -23.36
C VAL A 53 7.38 3.03 -24.84
N ARG A 54 8.15 2.13 -25.46
CA ARG A 54 8.16 1.93 -26.92
C ARG A 54 7.83 0.49 -27.29
N ILE A 55 7.19 0.34 -28.46
CA ILE A 55 7.08 -0.93 -29.21
C ILE A 55 7.79 -0.67 -30.54
N GLY A 56 8.95 -1.32 -30.75
CA GLY A 56 9.84 -0.93 -31.84
C GLY A 56 10.27 0.52 -31.73
N ASP A 57 10.02 1.30 -32.78
CA ASP A 57 10.36 2.73 -32.81
C ASP A 57 9.21 3.64 -32.34
N GLU A 58 8.01 3.10 -32.13
CA GLU A 58 6.83 3.86 -31.76
C GLU A 58 6.72 4.07 -30.24
N ILE A 59 6.45 5.31 -29.81
CA ILE A 59 6.16 5.64 -28.42
C ILE A 59 4.70 5.29 -28.12
N VAL A 60 4.48 4.28 -27.26
CA VAL A 60 3.15 3.78 -26.92
C VAL A 60 2.70 4.19 -25.54
N GLY A 61 3.54 4.83 -24.77
CA GLY A 61 3.19 5.26 -23.42
C GLY A 61 4.32 5.96 -22.70
N THR A 62 4.06 6.25 -21.42
CA THR A 62 5.02 6.91 -20.52
C THR A 62 4.99 6.22 -19.17
N TYR A 63 6.17 5.88 -18.69
CA TYR A 63 6.37 5.38 -17.33
C TYR A 63 6.88 6.50 -16.43
N SER A 64 6.18 6.75 -15.32
CA SER A 64 6.52 7.83 -14.39
C SER A 64 6.85 7.28 -13.01
N ILE A 65 7.98 7.70 -12.44
CA ILE A 65 8.41 7.36 -11.08
C ILE A 65 7.54 8.09 -10.05
N ARG A 66 7.11 7.37 -9.04
CA ARG A 66 6.31 7.89 -7.94
C ARG A 66 7.08 7.86 -6.63
N PHE A 67 6.89 8.92 -5.85
CA PHE A 67 7.40 9.03 -4.49
C PHE A 67 6.26 9.24 -3.51
N SER A 68 6.45 8.78 -2.28
CA SER A 68 5.58 9.10 -1.16
C SER A 68 5.59 10.62 -0.92
N LYS A 69 4.54 11.13 -0.30
CA LYS A 69 4.61 12.48 0.27
C LYS A 69 5.51 12.43 1.51
N PRO A 70 6.39 13.42 1.70
CA PRO A 70 7.11 13.54 2.95
C PRO A 70 6.10 13.71 4.08
N LYS A 71 6.41 13.16 5.25
CA LYS A 71 5.66 13.37 6.48
C LYS A 71 6.57 14.09 7.46
N ASP A 72 6.04 15.13 8.07
CA ASP A 72 6.72 15.82 9.15
C ASP A 72 6.75 14.94 10.41
N SER A 73 7.66 15.25 11.33
CA SER A 73 7.65 14.60 12.64
C SER A 73 6.38 14.99 13.38
N GLU A 74 5.72 14.00 13.94
CA GLU A 74 4.55 14.21 14.79
C GLU A 74 4.89 13.80 16.21
N SER A 75 4.53 14.66 17.18
CA SER A 75 4.61 14.36 18.59
C SER A 75 3.20 14.24 19.16
N ARG A 76 2.94 13.17 19.89
CA ARG A 76 1.70 12.97 20.59
C ARG A 76 1.98 12.50 22.02
N LYS A 77 1.16 12.96 22.95
CA LYS A 77 1.17 12.41 24.32
C LYS A 77 0.28 11.17 24.36
N VAL A 78 0.81 10.12 24.94
CA VAL A 78 0.12 8.84 25.15
C VAL A 78 0.16 8.53 26.63
N LEU A 79 -0.96 8.05 27.18
CA LEU A 79 -0.99 7.56 28.55
C LEU A 79 -0.31 6.19 28.60
N GLU A 80 0.58 6.01 29.54
CA GLU A 80 1.27 4.75 29.81
C GLU A 80 1.03 4.36 31.28
N VAL A 81 0.62 3.11 31.50
CA VAL A 81 0.50 2.57 32.86
C VAL A 81 1.89 2.14 33.32
N GLU A 82 2.41 2.79 34.36
CA GLU A 82 3.69 2.45 34.98
C GLU A 82 3.52 1.40 36.08
N ASP A 83 2.49 1.55 36.89
CA ASP A 83 2.18 0.64 37.97
C ASP A 83 0.70 0.28 38.02
N TYR A 84 0.41 -0.98 37.73
CA TYR A 84 -0.97 -1.50 37.75
C TYR A 84 -1.54 -1.64 39.17
N TYR A 85 -0.70 -1.76 40.20
CA TYR A 85 -1.17 -1.82 41.57
C TYR A 85 -1.62 -0.44 42.07
N ASP A 86 -0.84 0.60 41.75
CA ASP A 86 -1.22 1.98 42.07
C ASP A 86 -2.48 2.39 41.30
N LEU A 87 -2.58 2.05 40.02
CA LEU A 87 -3.79 2.29 39.22
C LEU A 87 -5.00 1.55 39.78
N ALA A 88 -4.85 0.29 40.19
CA ALA A 88 -5.94 -0.49 40.79
C ALA A 88 -6.39 0.09 42.15
N ALA A 89 -5.44 0.54 42.99
CA ALA A 89 -5.72 1.23 44.22
C ALA A 89 -6.49 2.54 43.98
N PHE A 90 -6.03 3.35 43.05
CA PHE A 90 -6.69 4.59 42.63
C PHE A 90 -8.15 4.34 42.18
N VAL A 91 -8.40 3.34 41.32
CA VAL A 91 -9.76 3.01 40.85
C VAL A 91 -10.63 2.55 42.01
N THR A 92 -10.08 1.75 42.93
CA THR A 92 -10.81 1.26 44.11
C THR A 92 -11.18 2.42 45.07
N GLU A 93 -10.31 3.39 45.24
CA GLU A 93 -10.56 4.58 46.04
C GLU A 93 -11.66 5.48 45.44
N LEU A 94 -11.74 5.52 44.12
CA LEU A 94 -12.82 6.24 43.43
C LEU A 94 -14.18 5.55 43.63
N ASP A 95 -14.26 4.26 43.31
CA ASP A 95 -15.49 3.45 43.47
C ASP A 95 -15.14 1.95 43.29
N ASP A 96 -15.48 1.13 44.30
CA ASP A 96 -15.34 -0.33 44.27
C ASP A 96 -16.07 -0.98 43.07
N ASP A 97 -17.21 -0.45 42.66
CA ASP A 97 -17.97 -0.99 41.52
C ASP A 97 -17.28 -0.69 40.18
N LEU A 98 -16.56 0.45 40.06
CA LEU A 98 -15.71 0.74 38.90
C LEU A 98 -14.55 -0.25 38.80
N PHE A 99 -13.89 -0.55 39.92
CA PHE A 99 -12.81 -1.54 39.93
C PHE A 99 -13.32 -2.92 39.48
N ARG A 100 -14.45 -3.38 39.99
CA ARG A 100 -15.07 -4.65 39.57
C ARG A 100 -15.44 -4.67 38.08
N LYS A 101 -15.88 -3.52 37.55
CA LYS A 101 -16.27 -3.39 36.15
C LYS A 101 -15.07 -3.49 35.20
N TYR A 102 -13.96 -2.87 35.56
CA TYR A 102 -12.79 -2.82 34.67
C TYR A 102 -11.80 -3.95 34.90
N ALA A 103 -11.80 -4.60 36.07
CA ALA A 103 -10.91 -5.69 36.43
C ALA A 103 -9.42 -5.51 35.92
N GLU A 104 -8.54 -6.41 36.25
CA GLU A 104 -7.09 -6.26 35.93
C GLU A 104 -6.78 -6.15 34.43
N THR A 105 -7.61 -6.70 33.55
CA THR A 105 -7.36 -6.70 32.10
C THR A 105 -7.82 -5.44 31.38
N GLU A 106 -8.63 -4.60 32.01
CA GLU A 106 -9.23 -3.40 31.41
C GLU A 106 -8.83 -2.10 32.11
N LEU A 107 -7.95 -2.14 33.10
CA LEU A 107 -7.50 -0.95 33.85
C LEU A 107 -6.87 0.11 32.93
N ALA A 108 -6.13 -0.27 31.91
CA ALA A 108 -5.58 0.67 30.95
C ALA A 108 -6.69 1.42 30.18
N ALA A 109 -7.78 0.73 29.81
CA ALA A 109 -8.92 1.37 29.15
C ALA A 109 -9.66 2.33 30.09
N PHE A 110 -9.75 2.00 31.40
CA PHE A 110 -10.24 2.92 32.41
C PHE A 110 -9.36 4.17 32.49
N ALA A 111 -8.05 4.02 32.53
CA ALA A 111 -7.11 5.13 32.64
C ALA A 111 -7.23 6.11 31.46
N ASP A 112 -7.36 5.57 30.22
CA ASP A 112 -7.60 6.38 29.02
C ASP A 112 -8.93 7.14 29.10
N TRP A 113 -10.01 6.46 29.54
CA TRP A 113 -11.32 7.07 29.72
C TRP A 113 -11.28 8.16 30.81
N TYR A 114 -10.64 7.90 31.95
CA TYR A 114 -10.52 8.85 33.06
C TYR A 114 -9.79 10.12 32.63
N LEU A 115 -8.64 9.98 31.95
CA LEU A 115 -7.92 11.10 31.39
C LEU A 115 -8.76 11.92 30.41
N PHE A 116 -9.55 11.22 29.56
CA PHE A 116 -10.42 11.89 28.58
C PHE A 116 -11.54 12.72 29.25
N GLU A 117 -12.19 12.16 30.29
CA GLU A 117 -13.33 12.80 30.96
C GLU A 117 -12.91 13.90 31.94
N THR A 118 -11.81 13.72 32.65
CA THR A 118 -11.39 14.63 33.73
C THR A 118 -10.26 15.57 33.32
N GLY A 119 -9.45 15.16 32.34
CA GLY A 119 -8.21 15.84 31.97
C GLY A 119 -7.06 15.58 32.96
N GLU A 120 -7.25 14.71 33.95
CA GLU A 120 -6.26 14.36 34.98
C GLU A 120 -5.63 13.00 34.68
N VAL A 121 -4.36 12.85 35.02
CA VAL A 121 -3.64 11.57 34.88
C VAL A 121 -3.89 10.77 36.16
N PRO A 122 -4.46 9.55 36.09
CA PRO A 122 -4.70 8.72 37.25
C PRO A 122 -3.38 8.23 37.88
N ASP A 123 -3.38 7.95 39.15
CA ASP A 123 -2.22 7.37 39.86
C ASP A 123 -1.80 6.05 39.19
N GLY A 124 -0.52 5.75 39.20
CA GLY A 124 0.05 4.61 38.48
C GLY A 124 0.21 4.82 36.97
N CYS A 125 -0.15 5.99 36.44
CA CYS A 125 -0.01 6.34 35.02
C CYS A 125 0.87 7.58 34.81
N LYS A 126 1.45 7.69 33.62
CA LYS A 126 2.15 8.89 33.16
C LYS A 126 1.82 9.24 31.73
N LEU A 127 1.95 10.52 31.38
CA LEU A 127 1.92 10.97 30.00
C LEU A 127 3.33 10.90 29.40
N VAL A 128 3.47 10.07 28.37
CA VAL A 128 4.72 9.91 27.63
C VAL A 128 4.59 10.58 26.27
N GLU A 129 5.59 11.36 25.91
CA GLU A 129 5.66 11.94 24.57
C GLU A 129 6.22 10.92 23.58
N VAL A 130 5.39 10.48 22.64
CA VAL A 130 5.81 9.59 21.55
C VAL A 130 6.06 10.43 20.32
N VAL A 131 7.31 10.47 19.87
CA VAL A 131 7.73 11.19 18.67
C VAL A 131 7.81 10.22 17.50
N THR A 132 6.96 10.40 16.49
CA THR A 132 7.10 9.73 15.20
C THR A 132 8.06 10.57 14.35
N PRO A 133 9.22 10.02 13.93
CA PRO A 133 10.20 10.79 13.18
C PRO A 133 9.65 11.20 11.81
N ALA A 134 10.19 12.30 11.27
CA ALA A 134 9.91 12.73 9.91
C ALA A 134 10.35 11.65 8.90
N VAL A 135 9.51 11.38 7.91
CA VAL A 135 9.82 10.47 6.82
C VAL A 135 10.00 11.27 5.54
N GLY A 136 11.16 11.12 4.91
CA GLY A 136 11.46 11.74 3.62
C GLY A 136 10.63 11.16 2.48
N LYS A 137 10.91 11.65 1.27
CA LYS A 137 10.31 11.08 0.06
C LYS A 137 10.93 9.70 -0.22
N GLU A 138 10.12 8.67 -0.23
CA GLU A 138 10.52 7.31 -0.55
C GLU A 138 9.95 6.89 -1.90
N TYR A 139 10.70 6.09 -2.65
CA TYR A 139 10.20 5.47 -3.87
C TYR A 139 9.06 4.49 -3.54
N ILE A 140 7.91 4.68 -4.19
CA ILE A 140 6.71 3.87 -3.99
C ILE A 140 6.27 3.13 -5.26
N GLY A 141 7.15 3.00 -6.25
CA GLY A 141 6.87 2.37 -7.53
C GLY A 141 6.69 3.37 -8.67
N GLY A 142 6.12 2.92 -9.75
CA GLY A 142 5.87 3.76 -10.91
C GLY A 142 4.41 3.75 -11.35
N ALA A 143 4.11 4.56 -12.36
CA ALA A 143 2.84 4.57 -13.06
C ALA A 143 3.08 4.48 -14.56
N LEU A 144 2.50 3.47 -15.18
CA LEU A 144 2.48 3.34 -16.64
C LEU A 144 1.19 3.96 -17.19
N LYS A 145 1.33 4.97 -18.04
CA LYS A 145 0.23 5.55 -18.80
C LYS A 145 0.40 5.14 -20.26
N VAL A 146 -0.55 4.35 -20.76
CA VAL A 146 -0.51 3.77 -22.11
C VAL A 146 -1.47 4.51 -23.02
N ASN A 147 -1.03 4.75 -24.26
CA ASN A 147 -1.89 5.14 -25.35
C ASN A 147 -2.36 3.87 -26.08
N THR A 148 -3.57 3.44 -25.80
CA THR A 148 -4.15 2.20 -26.36
C THR A 148 -4.15 2.19 -27.89
N GLN A 149 -4.45 3.33 -28.52
CA GLN A 149 -4.47 3.41 -29.98
C GLN A 149 -3.06 3.24 -30.57
N ALA A 150 -2.06 3.88 -29.95
CA ALA A 150 -0.67 3.73 -30.38
C ALA A 150 -0.17 2.28 -30.22
N VAL A 151 -0.60 1.55 -29.16
CA VAL A 151 -0.27 0.13 -29.02
C VAL A 151 -0.93 -0.70 -30.14
N ILE A 152 -2.20 -0.47 -30.44
CA ILE A 152 -2.90 -1.17 -31.50
C ILE A 152 -2.23 -0.92 -32.87
N ASP A 153 -1.85 0.33 -33.14
CA ASP A 153 -1.23 0.73 -34.40
C ASP A 153 0.20 0.14 -34.53
N ALA A 154 1.00 0.18 -33.47
CA ALA A 154 2.33 -0.42 -33.42
C ALA A 154 2.28 -1.96 -33.56
N MET A 155 1.23 -2.61 -33.04
CA MET A 155 1.03 -4.05 -33.12
C MET A 155 0.24 -4.49 -34.37
N ARG A 156 -0.02 -3.60 -35.33
CA ARG A 156 -0.83 -3.88 -36.52
C ARG A 156 -0.27 -5.08 -37.30
N GLY A 157 -1.07 -6.12 -37.46
CA GLY A 157 -0.67 -7.40 -38.09
C GLY A 157 0.00 -8.41 -37.14
N GLN A 158 0.40 -8.03 -35.93
CA GLN A 158 1.05 -8.91 -34.94
C GLN A 158 0.26 -9.04 -33.62
N LEU A 159 -0.91 -8.43 -33.53
CA LEU A 159 -1.69 -8.42 -32.29
C LEU A 159 -2.03 -9.83 -31.78
N SER A 160 -2.37 -10.75 -32.67
CA SER A 160 -2.65 -12.14 -32.32
C SER A 160 -1.43 -12.88 -31.77
N GLN A 161 -0.23 -12.60 -32.31
CA GLN A 161 1.03 -13.17 -31.83
C GLN A 161 1.40 -12.57 -30.47
N GLY A 162 1.20 -11.27 -30.29
CA GLY A 162 1.43 -10.60 -29.02
C GLY A 162 0.55 -11.15 -27.89
N ILE A 163 -0.76 -11.38 -28.17
CA ILE A 163 -1.69 -12.00 -27.22
C ILE A 163 -1.28 -13.44 -26.90
N ALA A 164 -0.87 -14.24 -27.90
CA ALA A 164 -0.41 -15.60 -27.69
C ALA A 164 0.84 -15.63 -26.78
N GLY A 165 1.83 -14.78 -27.03
CA GLY A 165 3.02 -14.67 -26.21
C GLY A 165 2.74 -14.23 -24.76
N LEU A 166 1.76 -13.35 -24.52
CA LEU A 166 1.34 -13.00 -23.16
C LEU A 166 0.67 -14.17 -22.43
N LEU A 167 -0.10 -14.98 -23.14
CA LEU A 167 -0.74 -16.19 -22.55
C LEU A 167 0.28 -17.28 -22.23
N GLU A 168 1.32 -17.43 -23.03
CA GLU A 168 2.43 -18.36 -22.78
C GLU A 168 3.21 -17.92 -21.54
N ALA A 169 3.62 -16.65 -21.47
CA ALA A 169 4.33 -16.10 -20.32
C ALA A 169 3.55 -16.18 -19.00
N ALA A 170 2.22 -16.19 -19.04
CA ALA A 170 1.38 -16.33 -17.86
C ALA A 170 1.21 -17.79 -17.38
N ASN A 171 1.76 -18.76 -18.11
CA ASN A 171 1.72 -20.19 -17.75
C ASN A 171 3.07 -20.73 -17.25
N GLU A 172 4.14 -19.92 -17.34
CA GLU A 172 5.48 -20.19 -16.75
C GLU A 172 5.53 -19.72 -15.29
#